data_2eb3d09f6e72f1ee90ecde46d5075c60
#
_entry.id   2eb3d09f6e72f1ee90ecde46d5075c60
#
_cell.length_a   1.000
_cell.length_b   1.000
_cell.length_c   1.000
_cell.angle_alpha   90.00
_cell.angle_beta   90.00
_cell.angle_gamma   90.00
#
_symmetry.space_group_name_H-M   'P 1'
#
loop_
_entity.id
_entity.type
_entity.pdbx_description
1 polymer ?
#
loop_
_entity_poly.entity_id
_entity_poly.type
_entity_poly.pdbx_seq_one_letter_code
_entity_poly.pdbx_strand_id
1 'polypeptide(L)'
;MRRLLLVAVLGWILVLSTHCAQPPIDDGLDDPRASEDDPAHTVYVIRHAWHAGLALRTDALNADDWPFLDDFESHTYVEVGWGDAGYYPDPNPGLGALLRAGAWPTDSVLHVALFDEPVEEAFPRHDIVAIPVSNEAVQQLVSFVQHTLTDPPGDQVAQGHYHTSAFYPARLPYHVFNNCNHWAAAALQSMGCDMYPAGTLRVERLLDDAADCGRWLHSAP
;
A
#
# COMPACT_ATOMS: atom_id res chain seq x y z
N MET A 1 -2.17 42.40 19.82
CA MET A 1 -2.65 41.65 18.67
C MET A 1 -1.68 40.55 18.16
N ARG A 2 -0.34 40.74 18.18
CA ARG A 2 0.60 39.69 17.71
C ARG A 2 0.69 38.41 18.57
N ARG A 3 0.38 38.48 19.88
CA ARG A 3 0.45 37.31 20.78
C ARG A 3 -0.77 36.36 20.70
N LEU A 4 -1.91 36.85 20.27
CA LEU A 4 -3.13 36.02 20.08
C LEU A 4 -3.09 35.18 18.83
N LEU A 5 -2.41 35.61 17.76
CA LEU A 5 -2.24 34.87 16.51
C LEU A 5 -1.32 33.64 16.67
N LEU A 6 -0.27 33.75 17.52
CA LEU A 6 0.65 32.64 17.79
C LEU A 6 0.00 31.49 18.56
N VAL A 7 -0.91 31.80 19.47
CA VAL A 7 -1.64 30.78 20.26
C VAL A 7 -2.66 30.03 19.40
N ALA A 8 -3.30 30.71 18.44
CA ALA A 8 -4.24 30.08 17.52
C ALA A 8 -3.55 29.10 16.56
N VAL A 9 -2.36 29.43 16.06
CA VAL A 9 -1.60 28.54 15.14
C VAL A 9 -1.06 27.31 15.88
N LEU A 10 -0.59 27.44 17.12
CA LEU A 10 -0.16 26.31 17.96
C LEU A 10 -1.33 25.39 18.36
N GLY A 11 -2.51 25.96 18.58
CA GLY A 11 -3.72 25.18 18.89
C GLY A 11 -4.19 24.30 17.72
N TRP A 12 -4.02 24.75 16.49
CA TRP A 12 -4.36 24.00 15.29
C TRP A 12 -3.38 22.85 15.00
N ILE A 13 -2.09 23.02 15.32
CA ILE A 13 -1.09 21.96 15.15
C ILE A 13 -1.35 20.81 16.12
N LEU A 14 -1.88 21.06 17.33
CA LEU A 14 -2.18 20.01 18.31
C LEU A 14 -3.45 19.19 17.97
N VAL A 15 -4.39 19.73 17.21
CA VAL A 15 -5.64 19.02 16.83
C VAL A 15 -5.43 18.09 15.63
N LEU A 16 -4.42 18.35 14.80
CA LEU A 16 -4.09 17.49 13.63
C LEU A 16 -3.37 16.19 13.98
N SER A 17 -2.89 16.04 15.23
CA SER A 17 -2.08 14.88 15.64
C SER A 17 -2.87 13.66 16.12
N THR A 18 -4.22 13.67 16.08
CA THR A 18 -5.04 12.59 16.68
C THR A 18 -5.80 11.71 15.70
N HIS A 19 -5.59 11.82 14.38
CA HIS A 19 -6.32 11.02 13.39
C HIS A 19 -5.42 10.26 12.41
N CYS A 20 -4.37 9.62 12.90
CA CYS A 20 -3.79 8.47 12.20
C CYS A 20 -4.66 7.25 12.56
N ALA A 21 -5.81 7.10 11.90
CA ALA A 21 -6.62 5.90 12.00
C ALA A 21 -6.01 4.82 11.11
N GLN A 22 -4.88 4.24 11.54
CA GLN A 22 -4.48 2.95 11.02
C GLN A 22 -5.49 1.90 11.52
N PRO A 23 -5.84 0.89 10.70
CA PRO A 23 -6.67 -0.21 11.18
C PRO A 23 -6.02 -0.81 12.43
N PRO A 24 -6.80 -1.26 13.44
CA PRO A 24 -6.25 -1.88 14.62
C PRO A 24 -5.46 -3.12 14.19
N ILE A 25 -4.16 -3.11 14.50
CA ILE A 25 -3.35 -4.32 14.43
C ILE A 25 -3.72 -5.11 15.68
N ASP A 26 -4.14 -6.35 15.52
CA ASP A 26 -4.40 -7.24 16.65
C ASP A 26 -3.04 -7.64 17.25
N ASP A 27 -2.72 -7.07 18.42
CA ASP A 27 -1.45 -7.29 19.14
C ASP A 27 -1.29 -8.72 19.70
N GLY A 28 -2.22 -9.61 19.39
CA GLY A 28 -2.27 -10.98 19.90
C GLY A 28 -1.83 -12.08 18.94
N LEU A 29 -1.34 -11.73 17.74
CA LEU A 29 -0.92 -12.73 16.76
C LEU A 29 0.53 -13.16 17.01
N ASP A 30 0.74 -14.47 17.06
CA ASP A 30 2.06 -15.09 16.88
C ASP A 30 2.66 -14.58 15.54
N ASP A 31 3.96 -14.36 15.46
CA ASP A 31 4.66 -13.85 14.27
C ASP A 31 4.25 -14.66 13.00
N PRO A 32 3.43 -14.08 12.08
CA PRO A 32 2.85 -14.82 10.96
C PRO A 32 3.83 -15.06 9.81
N ARG A 33 5.09 -14.60 9.95
CA ARG A 33 6.10 -14.86 8.90
C ARG A 33 6.31 -16.35 8.76
N ALA A 34 6.48 -16.81 7.52
CA ALA A 34 6.95 -18.16 7.29
C ALA A 34 8.23 -18.38 8.10
N SER A 35 8.32 -19.47 8.83
CA SER A 35 9.63 -19.93 9.27
C SER A 35 10.51 -20.08 8.03
N GLU A 36 11.82 -19.77 8.11
CA GLU A 36 12.75 -19.95 6.96
C GLU A 36 12.65 -21.35 6.34
N ASP A 37 12.04 -22.29 7.05
CA ASP A 37 11.92 -23.70 6.69
C ASP A 37 10.71 -24.02 5.78
N ASP A 38 9.66 -23.14 5.64
CA ASP A 38 8.49 -23.41 4.78
C ASP A 38 7.74 -22.13 4.31
N PRO A 39 8.34 -21.27 3.47
CA PRO A 39 7.61 -20.17 2.83
C PRO A 39 6.70 -20.73 1.73
N ALA A 40 5.37 -20.62 1.92
CA ALA A 40 4.39 -21.08 0.94
C ALA A 40 4.26 -20.12 -0.25
N HIS A 41 4.46 -18.82 -0.02
CA HIS A 41 4.24 -17.75 -0.99
C HIS A 41 5.34 -16.69 -0.96
N THR A 42 5.28 -15.75 -1.91
CA THR A 42 6.17 -14.58 -1.97
C THR A 42 5.34 -13.33 -2.20
N VAL A 43 5.53 -12.32 -1.37
CA VAL A 43 5.05 -10.96 -1.61
C VAL A 43 6.22 -10.13 -2.15
N TYR A 44 5.97 -9.38 -3.21
CA TYR A 44 6.94 -8.51 -3.85
C TYR A 44 6.62 -7.05 -3.52
N VAL A 45 7.62 -6.30 -3.07
CA VAL A 45 7.55 -4.84 -2.93
C VAL A 45 8.20 -4.23 -4.15
N ILE A 46 7.43 -3.55 -5.00
CA ILE A 46 7.87 -3.01 -6.29
C ILE A 46 7.87 -1.49 -6.21
N ARG A 47 9.04 -0.87 -6.47
CA ARG A 47 9.16 0.59 -6.46
C ARG A 47 8.66 1.20 -7.76
N HIS A 48 7.70 2.11 -7.69
CA HIS A 48 7.24 2.97 -8.78
C HIS A 48 7.62 4.43 -8.48
N ALA A 49 8.82 4.85 -8.89
CA ALA A 49 9.36 6.18 -8.60
C ALA A 49 9.41 6.48 -7.07
N TRP A 50 8.46 7.22 -6.53
CA TRP A 50 8.34 7.54 -5.10
C TRP A 50 7.30 6.71 -4.33
N HIS A 51 6.62 5.81 -5.02
CA HIS A 51 5.55 4.95 -4.53
C HIS A 51 5.99 3.49 -4.59
N ALA A 52 5.37 2.61 -3.81
CA ALA A 52 5.53 1.17 -3.94
C ALA A 52 4.19 0.46 -4.02
N GLY A 53 4.14 -0.56 -4.89
CA GLY A 53 3.08 -1.55 -4.96
C GLY A 53 3.49 -2.84 -4.25
N LEU A 54 2.51 -3.61 -3.81
CA LEU A 54 2.67 -4.95 -3.25
C LEU A 54 2.08 -5.95 -4.25
N ALA A 55 2.88 -6.88 -4.74
CA ALA A 55 2.42 -7.89 -5.68
C ALA A 55 2.57 -9.31 -5.10
N LEU A 56 1.64 -10.19 -5.47
CA LEU A 56 1.69 -11.59 -5.14
C LEU A 56 0.95 -12.42 -6.20
N ARG A 57 1.12 -13.74 -6.15
CA ARG A 57 0.40 -14.63 -7.06
C ARG A 57 -1.08 -14.70 -6.71
N THR A 58 -1.94 -14.73 -7.72
CA THR A 58 -3.39 -14.84 -7.55
C THR A 58 -3.83 -16.19 -6.97
N ASP A 59 -3.06 -17.27 -7.23
CA ASP A 59 -3.33 -18.60 -6.65
C ASP A 59 -3.08 -18.69 -5.13
N ALA A 60 -2.43 -17.68 -4.53
CA ALA A 60 -2.31 -17.52 -3.07
C ALA A 60 -3.57 -16.91 -2.44
N LEU A 61 -4.52 -16.43 -3.25
CA LEU A 61 -5.71 -15.70 -2.81
C LEU A 61 -6.96 -16.57 -2.97
N ASN A 62 -7.94 -16.36 -2.09
CA ASN A 62 -9.25 -16.93 -2.24
C ASN A 62 -10.17 -15.90 -2.90
N ALA A 63 -10.83 -16.26 -4.01
CA ALA A 63 -11.71 -15.36 -4.75
C ALA A 63 -12.84 -14.79 -3.89
N ASP A 64 -13.35 -15.56 -2.92
CA ASP A 64 -14.41 -15.11 -2.00
C ASP A 64 -13.93 -14.00 -1.04
N ASP A 65 -12.63 -13.95 -0.76
CA ASP A 65 -12.01 -12.98 0.14
C ASP A 65 -11.50 -11.74 -0.59
N TRP A 66 -11.44 -11.79 -1.94
CA TRP A 66 -10.84 -10.75 -2.77
C TRP A 66 -11.78 -10.25 -3.86
N PRO A 67 -12.52 -9.16 -3.63
CA PRO A 67 -13.61 -8.72 -4.52
C PRO A 67 -13.16 -8.31 -5.92
N PHE A 68 -11.85 -8.18 -6.17
CA PHE A 68 -11.32 -7.77 -7.48
C PHE A 68 -11.06 -8.95 -8.41
N LEU A 69 -10.99 -10.19 -7.90
CA LEU A 69 -10.66 -11.36 -8.72
C LEU A 69 -11.81 -11.75 -9.65
N ASP A 70 -13.06 -11.46 -9.28
CA ASP A 70 -14.23 -11.71 -10.13
C ASP A 70 -14.19 -10.94 -11.46
N ASP A 71 -13.61 -9.72 -11.44
CA ASP A 71 -13.48 -8.87 -12.61
C ASP A 71 -12.28 -9.27 -13.50
N PHE A 72 -11.35 -10.09 -12.98
CA PHE A 72 -10.04 -10.31 -13.58
C PHE A 72 -9.58 -11.78 -13.54
N GLU A 73 -10.51 -12.71 -13.67
CA GLU A 73 -10.21 -14.14 -13.72
C GLU A 73 -9.15 -14.47 -14.78
N SER A 74 -8.13 -15.19 -14.43
CA SER A 74 -7.09 -15.81 -15.27
C SER A 74 -5.70 -15.17 -15.27
N HIS A 75 -5.42 -14.14 -14.46
CA HIS A 75 -4.07 -13.60 -14.36
C HIS A 75 -3.22 -14.29 -13.28
N THR A 76 -1.90 -14.27 -13.46
CA THR A 76 -0.94 -14.96 -12.59
C THR A 76 -0.59 -14.15 -11.34
N TYR A 77 -0.55 -12.82 -11.46
CA TYR A 77 -0.18 -11.90 -10.39
C TYR A 77 -1.21 -10.79 -10.23
N VAL A 78 -1.36 -10.33 -9.00
CA VAL A 78 -2.05 -9.09 -8.65
C VAL A 78 -1.06 -8.15 -7.95
N GLU A 79 -1.06 -6.89 -8.33
CA GLU A 79 -0.38 -5.81 -7.63
C GLU A 79 -1.43 -4.86 -7.03
N VAL A 80 -1.23 -4.46 -5.80
CA VAL A 80 -2.05 -3.46 -5.11
C VAL A 80 -1.20 -2.28 -4.66
N GLY A 81 -1.75 -1.08 -4.83
CA GLY A 81 -1.15 0.16 -4.35
C GLY A 81 -2.22 1.12 -3.87
N TRP A 82 -1.91 1.97 -2.91
CA TRP A 82 -2.86 2.90 -2.31
C TRP A 82 -2.37 4.33 -2.47
N GLY A 83 -3.30 5.28 -2.74
CA GLY A 83 -2.91 6.66 -2.96
C GLY A 83 -4.06 7.67 -2.94
N ASP A 84 -3.73 8.94 -3.15
CA ASP A 84 -4.68 10.05 -3.25
C ASP A 84 -5.61 9.89 -4.46
N ALA A 85 -6.93 10.04 -4.26
CA ALA A 85 -7.94 9.85 -5.29
C ALA A 85 -7.90 10.91 -6.42
N GLY A 86 -7.36 12.09 -6.16
CA GLY A 86 -7.24 13.15 -7.15
C GLY A 86 -5.89 13.20 -7.86
N TYR A 87 -4.87 12.51 -7.31
CA TYR A 87 -3.52 12.50 -7.87
C TYR A 87 -3.18 11.15 -8.55
N TYR A 88 -3.47 10.04 -7.88
CA TYR A 88 -2.99 8.73 -8.30
C TYR A 88 -3.62 8.24 -9.60
N PRO A 89 -4.93 8.40 -9.87
CA PRO A 89 -5.53 8.00 -11.15
C PRO A 89 -5.22 8.93 -12.32
N ASP A 90 -4.74 10.16 -12.07
CA ASP A 90 -4.45 11.13 -13.13
C ASP A 90 -3.11 10.80 -13.81
N PRO A 91 -3.06 10.51 -15.12
CA PRO A 91 -1.80 10.24 -15.82
C PRO A 91 -0.88 11.48 -15.94
N ASN A 92 -1.41 12.69 -15.72
CA ASN A 92 -0.67 13.96 -15.78
C ASN A 92 -1.02 14.88 -14.61
N PRO A 93 -0.83 14.46 -13.36
CA PRO A 93 -1.24 15.22 -12.20
C PRO A 93 -0.44 16.53 -12.10
N GLY A 94 -1.16 17.64 -12.01
CA GLY A 94 -0.55 18.95 -11.85
C GLY A 94 0.04 19.17 -10.43
N LEU A 95 0.94 20.14 -10.30
CA LEU A 95 1.52 20.54 -9.00
C LEU A 95 0.44 20.89 -7.95
N GLY A 96 -0.71 21.39 -8.36
CA GLY A 96 -1.83 21.70 -7.47
C GLY A 96 -2.44 20.46 -6.82
N ALA A 97 -2.56 19.35 -7.56
CA ALA A 97 -3.03 18.07 -7.03
C ALA A 97 -2.04 17.50 -6.01
N LEU A 98 -0.74 17.52 -6.32
CA LEU A 98 0.33 17.09 -5.42
C LEU A 98 0.34 17.89 -4.11
N LEU A 99 0.25 19.22 -4.19
CA LEU A 99 0.25 20.08 -3.01
C LEU A 99 -1.01 19.85 -2.15
N ARG A 100 -2.16 19.64 -2.78
CA ARG A 100 -3.40 19.35 -2.07
C ARG A 100 -3.33 18.00 -1.37
N ALA A 101 -2.89 16.95 -2.05
CA ALA A 101 -2.72 15.61 -1.50
C ALA A 101 -1.74 15.59 -0.30
N GLY A 102 -0.68 16.41 -0.33
CA GLY A 102 0.27 16.50 0.77
C GLY A 102 -0.20 17.36 1.95
N ALA A 103 -0.90 18.47 1.69
CA ALA A 103 -1.19 19.48 2.72
C ALA A 103 -2.53 19.29 3.44
N TRP A 104 -3.49 18.58 2.83
CA TRP A 104 -4.86 18.40 3.34
C TRP A 104 -5.28 16.95 3.27
N PRO A 105 -6.03 16.43 4.25
CA PRO A 105 -6.66 15.11 4.13
C PRO A 105 -7.59 15.08 2.91
N THR A 106 -7.36 14.12 2.03
CA THR A 106 -8.13 13.92 0.79
C THR A 106 -8.66 12.50 0.74
N ASP A 107 -9.64 12.24 -0.13
CA ASP A 107 -10.11 10.90 -0.42
C ASP A 107 -8.98 10.07 -1.03
N SER A 108 -9.05 8.75 -0.84
CA SER A 108 -8.05 7.82 -1.32
C SER A 108 -8.65 6.73 -2.20
N VAL A 109 -7.77 6.07 -2.96
CA VAL A 109 -8.11 4.93 -3.81
C VAL A 109 -7.10 3.81 -3.63
N LEU A 110 -7.57 2.59 -3.82
CA LEU A 110 -6.75 1.39 -4.02
C LEU A 110 -6.62 1.15 -5.52
N HIS A 111 -5.41 1.07 -6.04
CA HIS A 111 -5.09 0.61 -7.38
C HIS A 111 -4.91 -0.90 -7.34
N VAL A 112 -5.56 -1.61 -8.26
CA VAL A 112 -5.39 -3.05 -8.47
C VAL A 112 -4.96 -3.26 -9.91
N ALA A 113 -3.84 -3.94 -10.12
CA ALA A 113 -3.32 -4.27 -11.45
C ALA A 113 -3.03 -5.76 -11.54
N LEU A 114 -3.31 -6.35 -12.69
CA LEU A 114 -3.12 -7.77 -12.97
C LEU A 114 -2.18 -7.97 -14.14
N PHE A 115 -1.33 -8.97 -14.03
CA PHE A 115 -0.35 -9.29 -15.06
C PHE A 115 0.05 -10.79 -15.00
N ASP A 116 0.69 -11.29 -16.07
CA ASP A 116 1.01 -12.72 -16.22
C ASP A 116 2.50 -13.01 -16.24
N GLU A 117 3.33 -12.02 -16.59
CA GLU A 117 4.77 -12.17 -16.64
C GLU A 117 5.36 -12.31 -15.22
N PRO A 118 6.47 -13.05 -15.05
CA PRO A 118 7.24 -13.02 -13.81
C PRO A 118 7.57 -11.57 -13.39
N VAL A 119 7.55 -11.30 -12.10
CA VAL A 119 7.64 -9.92 -11.57
C VAL A 119 8.88 -9.18 -12.09
N GLU A 120 10.04 -9.86 -12.19
CA GLU A 120 11.27 -9.27 -12.72
C GLU A 120 11.20 -8.96 -14.21
N GLU A 121 10.37 -9.70 -14.96
CA GLU A 121 10.16 -9.47 -16.40
C GLU A 121 9.12 -8.36 -16.63
N ALA A 122 8.09 -8.29 -15.79
CA ALA A 122 7.08 -7.23 -15.82
C ALA A 122 7.70 -5.87 -15.42
N PHE A 123 8.64 -5.87 -14.48
CA PHE A 123 9.24 -4.67 -13.90
C PHE A 123 10.78 -4.62 -13.99
N PRO A 124 11.39 -4.76 -15.19
CA PRO A 124 12.84 -5.00 -15.37
C PRO A 124 13.74 -3.83 -14.98
N ARG A 125 13.18 -2.66 -14.69
CA ARG A 125 13.91 -1.44 -14.33
C ARG A 125 13.45 -0.86 -12.97
N HIS A 126 12.80 -1.68 -12.16
CA HIS A 126 12.29 -1.28 -10.85
C HIS A 126 13.10 -1.95 -9.74
N ASP A 127 13.26 -1.26 -8.63
CA ASP A 127 13.77 -1.90 -7.42
C ASP A 127 12.69 -2.85 -6.88
N ILE A 128 13.07 -4.10 -6.57
CA ILE A 128 12.15 -5.14 -6.13
C ILE A 128 12.74 -5.86 -4.92
N VAL A 129 11.94 -5.96 -3.87
CA VAL A 129 12.22 -6.82 -2.71
C VAL A 129 11.21 -7.96 -2.70
N ALA A 130 11.69 -9.20 -2.57
CA ALA A 130 10.87 -10.40 -2.42
C ALA A 130 10.88 -10.86 -0.97
N ILE A 131 9.70 -11.01 -0.39
CA ILE A 131 9.49 -11.41 1.01
C ILE A 131 8.80 -12.77 1.01
N PRO A 132 9.46 -13.83 1.51
CA PRO A 132 8.82 -15.13 1.69
C PRO A 132 7.81 -15.05 2.83
N VAL A 133 6.59 -15.58 2.62
CA VAL A 133 5.49 -15.47 3.56
C VAL A 133 4.72 -16.77 3.70
N SER A 134 4.11 -17.01 4.86
CA SER A 134 3.19 -18.12 5.10
C SER A 134 1.81 -17.84 4.52
N ASN A 135 0.95 -18.88 4.44
CA ASN A 135 -0.47 -18.72 4.14
C ASN A 135 -1.15 -17.74 5.10
N GLU A 136 -0.80 -17.77 6.38
CA GLU A 136 -1.36 -16.89 7.40
C GLU A 136 -1.00 -15.42 7.14
N ALA A 137 0.26 -15.14 6.81
CA ALA A 137 0.70 -13.79 6.43
C ALA A 137 -0.04 -13.27 5.18
N VAL A 138 -0.33 -14.13 4.20
CA VAL A 138 -1.18 -13.76 3.05
C VAL A 138 -2.58 -13.38 3.50
N GLN A 139 -3.20 -14.14 4.41
CA GLN A 139 -4.54 -13.83 4.94
C GLN A 139 -4.55 -12.51 5.73
N GLN A 140 -3.48 -12.20 6.45
CA GLN A 140 -3.33 -10.89 7.13
C GLN A 140 -3.25 -9.74 6.10
N LEU A 141 -2.50 -9.91 5.02
CA LEU A 141 -2.45 -8.94 3.92
C LEU A 141 -3.83 -8.75 3.28
N VAL A 142 -4.54 -9.84 2.97
CA VAL A 142 -5.89 -9.82 2.41
C VAL A 142 -6.83 -9.03 3.33
N SER A 143 -6.83 -9.36 4.62
CA SER A 143 -7.64 -8.67 5.62
C SER A 143 -7.30 -7.17 5.69
N PHE A 144 -6.01 -6.81 5.66
CA PHE A 144 -5.55 -5.43 5.63
C PHE A 144 -6.07 -4.67 4.40
N VAL A 145 -5.98 -5.28 3.21
CA VAL A 145 -6.48 -4.68 1.96
C VAL A 145 -8.02 -4.52 2.01
N GLN A 146 -8.75 -5.51 2.48
CA GLN A 146 -10.21 -5.43 2.65
C GLN A 146 -10.59 -4.28 3.59
N HIS A 147 -9.85 -4.09 4.70
CA HIS A 147 -10.07 -2.97 5.61
C HIS A 147 -9.70 -1.60 5.00
N THR A 148 -8.90 -1.58 3.96
CA THR A 148 -8.57 -0.34 3.22
C THR A 148 -9.74 0.11 2.34
N LEU A 149 -10.52 -0.81 1.78
CA LEU A 149 -11.67 -0.51 0.91
C LEU A 149 -12.84 0.11 1.69
N THR A 150 -13.74 0.78 0.98
CA THR A 150 -15.03 1.20 1.53
C THR A 150 -15.87 -0.04 1.89
N ASP A 151 -16.79 0.10 2.85
CA ASP A 151 -17.69 -0.96 3.27
C ASP A 151 -19.16 -0.53 3.06
N PRO A 152 -19.91 -1.14 2.14
CA PRO A 152 -19.43 -2.17 1.19
C PRO A 152 -18.38 -1.62 0.21
N PRO A 153 -17.57 -2.49 -0.43
CA PRO A 153 -16.66 -2.06 -1.49
C PRO A 153 -17.42 -1.33 -2.60
N GLY A 154 -16.93 -0.15 -2.98
CA GLY A 154 -17.53 0.64 -4.03
C GLY A 154 -17.15 0.14 -5.42
N ASP A 155 -17.94 0.54 -6.43
CA ASP A 155 -17.62 0.29 -7.82
C ASP A 155 -16.29 0.95 -8.23
N GLN A 156 -15.68 0.44 -9.30
CA GLN A 156 -14.50 1.05 -9.92
C GLN A 156 -14.74 2.53 -10.21
N VAL A 157 -13.84 3.40 -9.74
CA VAL A 157 -13.95 4.87 -9.91
C VAL A 157 -13.15 5.40 -11.09
N ALA A 158 -12.12 4.68 -11.54
CA ALA A 158 -11.30 5.02 -12.70
C ALA A 158 -10.63 3.78 -13.30
N GLN A 159 -10.31 3.84 -14.60
CA GLN A 159 -9.43 2.89 -15.26
C GLN A 159 -8.02 3.05 -14.68
N GLY A 160 -7.32 1.94 -14.46
CA GLY A 160 -5.95 1.96 -13.99
C GLY A 160 -4.94 2.37 -15.04
N HIS A 161 -3.69 2.45 -14.64
CA HIS A 161 -2.57 2.85 -15.52
C HIS A 161 -2.18 1.77 -16.53
N TYR A 162 -2.55 0.52 -16.29
CA TYR A 162 -2.29 -0.63 -17.15
C TYR A 162 -3.61 -1.14 -17.76
N HIS A 163 -3.52 -1.91 -18.83
CA HIS A 163 -4.70 -2.38 -19.55
C HIS A 163 -5.65 -3.20 -18.66
N THR A 164 -5.09 -3.98 -17.74
CA THR A 164 -5.82 -4.84 -16.78
C THR A 164 -5.70 -4.28 -15.36
N SER A 165 -6.06 -3.01 -15.18
CA SER A 165 -6.00 -2.39 -13.86
C SER A 165 -7.15 -1.40 -13.64
N ALA A 166 -7.50 -1.20 -12.37
CA ALA A 166 -8.60 -0.33 -11.96
C ALA A 166 -8.32 0.34 -10.60
N PHE A 167 -9.01 1.44 -10.35
CA PHE A 167 -9.01 2.14 -9.07
C PHE A 167 -10.35 1.95 -8.36
N TYR A 168 -10.28 1.63 -7.07
CA TYR A 168 -11.43 1.44 -6.20
C TYR A 168 -11.40 2.43 -5.03
N PRO A 169 -12.56 2.92 -4.55
CA PRO A 169 -12.60 3.87 -3.44
C PRO A 169 -12.09 3.24 -2.15
N ALA A 170 -11.28 3.98 -1.40
CA ALA A 170 -10.71 3.56 -0.13
C ALA A 170 -11.19 4.45 1.03
N ARG A 171 -11.15 3.91 2.26
CA ARG A 171 -11.69 4.59 3.45
C ARG A 171 -10.72 5.56 4.12
N LEU A 172 -9.41 5.27 4.03
CA LEU A 172 -8.41 6.01 4.77
C LEU A 172 -8.13 7.35 4.11
N PRO A 173 -8.10 8.47 4.85
CA PRO A 173 -7.73 9.76 4.27
C PRO A 173 -6.25 9.78 3.92
N TYR A 174 -5.93 10.30 2.73
CA TYR A 174 -4.56 10.49 2.27
C TYR A 174 -4.03 11.86 2.69
N HIS A 175 -2.82 11.93 3.22
CA HIS A 175 -2.05 13.17 3.46
C HIS A 175 -0.56 12.83 3.69
N VAL A 176 0.32 13.84 3.79
CA VAL A 176 1.77 13.62 3.89
C VAL A 176 2.20 12.68 5.04
N PHE A 177 1.48 12.67 6.17
CA PHE A 177 1.74 11.78 7.31
C PHE A 177 0.90 10.49 7.30
N ASN A 178 0.19 10.24 6.23
CA ASN A 178 -0.52 8.99 5.93
C ASN A 178 -0.52 8.84 4.41
N ASN A 179 0.63 8.53 3.84
CA ASN A 179 0.86 8.41 2.41
C ASN A 179 1.00 6.93 1.98
N CYS A 180 1.20 6.70 0.68
CA CYS A 180 1.34 5.37 0.11
C CYS A 180 2.44 4.52 0.78
N ASN A 181 3.55 5.12 1.21
CA ASN A 181 4.64 4.37 1.85
C ASN A 181 4.31 3.97 3.29
N HIS A 182 3.55 4.81 4.02
CA HIS A 182 3.00 4.42 5.33
C HIS A 182 2.03 3.24 5.20
N TRP A 183 1.14 3.29 4.19
CA TRP A 183 0.19 2.24 3.91
C TRP A 183 0.89 0.92 3.57
N ALA A 184 1.87 0.95 2.67
CA ALA A 184 2.64 -0.24 2.31
C ALA A 184 3.44 -0.80 3.50
N ALA A 185 4.04 0.06 4.32
CA ALA A 185 4.71 -0.36 5.55
C ALA A 185 3.74 -1.01 6.56
N ALA A 186 2.52 -0.48 6.70
CA ALA A 186 1.49 -1.07 7.56
C ALA A 186 0.99 -2.42 7.02
N ALA A 187 0.88 -2.56 5.69
CA ALA A 187 0.57 -3.84 5.06
C ALA A 187 1.66 -4.89 5.32
N LEU A 188 2.94 -4.52 5.19
CA LEU A 188 4.07 -5.40 5.52
C LEU A 188 4.11 -5.75 7.01
N GLN A 189 3.81 -4.78 7.88
CA GLN A 189 3.72 -5.02 9.32
C GLN A 189 2.59 -6.01 9.66
N SER A 190 1.45 -5.94 8.98
CA SER A 190 0.35 -6.89 9.20
C SER A 190 0.75 -8.34 8.86
N MET A 191 1.73 -8.53 7.98
CA MET A 191 2.31 -9.83 7.64
C MET A 191 3.44 -10.28 8.59
N GLY A 192 3.73 -9.52 9.66
CA GLY A 192 4.77 -9.82 10.63
C GLY A 192 6.16 -9.26 10.31
N CYS A 193 6.33 -8.42 9.30
CA CYS A 193 7.59 -7.71 9.08
C CYS A 193 7.80 -6.63 10.16
N ASP A 194 9.03 -6.48 10.64
CA ASP A 194 9.38 -5.44 11.61
C ASP A 194 9.46 -4.07 10.92
N MET A 195 8.29 -3.46 10.74
CA MET A 195 8.12 -2.19 10.07
C MET A 195 7.74 -1.08 11.05
N TYR A 196 8.12 0.16 10.74
CA TYR A 196 7.67 1.35 11.48
C TYR A 196 6.88 2.28 10.55
N PRO A 197 5.58 2.03 10.30
CA PRO A 197 4.78 2.77 9.34
C PRO A 197 4.83 4.29 9.55
N ALA A 198 4.68 4.78 10.78
CA ALA A 198 4.70 6.21 11.10
C ALA A 198 6.03 6.92 10.73
N GLY A 199 7.12 6.18 10.58
CA GLY A 199 8.43 6.68 10.16
C GLY A 199 8.74 6.49 8.68
N THR A 200 7.89 5.79 7.94
CA THR A 200 8.14 5.37 6.55
C THR A 200 7.55 6.37 5.55
N LEU A 201 8.10 7.59 5.53
CA LEU A 201 7.65 8.66 4.63
C LEU A 201 8.08 8.47 3.17
N ARG A 202 9.21 7.80 2.93
CA ARG A 202 9.83 7.68 1.61
C ARG A 202 9.99 6.23 1.20
N VAL A 203 9.90 5.99 -0.11
CA VAL A 203 9.98 4.66 -0.70
C VAL A 203 11.35 3.99 -0.46
N GLU A 204 12.43 4.75 -0.40
CA GLU A 204 13.77 4.21 -0.08
C GLU A 204 13.76 3.56 1.30
N ARG A 205 13.21 4.24 2.30
CA ARG A 205 13.09 3.70 3.66
C ARG A 205 12.21 2.46 3.71
N LEU A 206 11.10 2.47 2.98
CA LEU A 206 10.21 1.31 2.87
C LEU A 206 10.94 0.07 2.35
N LEU A 207 11.69 0.24 1.25
CA LEU A 207 12.42 -0.88 0.63
C LEU A 207 13.59 -1.37 1.50
N ASP A 208 14.31 -0.46 2.16
CA ASP A 208 15.39 -0.83 3.07
C ASP A 208 14.83 -1.69 4.22
N ASP A 209 13.75 -1.25 4.87
CA ASP A 209 13.11 -2.00 5.95
C ASP A 209 12.48 -3.33 5.45
N ALA A 210 11.87 -3.33 4.25
CA ALA A 210 11.34 -4.54 3.63
C ALA A 210 12.45 -5.58 3.31
N ALA A 211 13.65 -5.11 2.97
CA ALA A 211 14.79 -6.00 2.71
C ALA A 211 15.29 -6.73 3.97
N ASP A 212 15.05 -6.19 5.16
CA ASP A 212 15.32 -6.89 6.44
C ASP A 212 14.36 -8.06 6.66
N CYS A 213 13.18 -8.03 6.01
CA CYS A 213 12.16 -9.09 6.04
C CYS A 213 12.28 -10.06 4.86
N GLY A 214 13.05 -9.72 3.83
CA GLY A 214 13.15 -10.46 2.60
C GLY A 214 14.51 -10.36 1.93
N ARG A 215 14.52 -10.31 0.62
CA ARG A 215 15.75 -10.15 -0.19
C ARG A 215 15.53 -9.27 -1.41
N TRP A 216 16.53 -8.51 -1.77
CA TRP A 216 16.55 -7.82 -3.06
C TRP A 216 16.57 -8.83 -4.21
N LEU A 217 15.65 -8.68 -5.17
CA LEU A 217 15.70 -9.38 -6.45
C LEU A 217 16.40 -8.55 -7.50
N HIS A 218 16.07 -7.28 -7.56
CA HIS A 218 16.61 -6.33 -8.51
C HIS A 218 16.80 -4.98 -7.81
N SER A 219 17.96 -4.38 -8.03
CA SER A 219 18.25 -2.99 -7.64
C SER A 219 18.61 -2.26 -8.93
N ALA A 220 17.78 -1.30 -9.33
CA ALA A 220 18.03 -0.55 -10.55
C ALA A 220 19.32 0.26 -10.41
N PRO A 221 20.20 0.31 -11.44
CA PRO A 221 21.48 0.98 -11.39
C PRO A 221 21.36 2.51 -11.26
#